data_16990c14b54ad49e273e8b8a4083a049
#
_entry.id   16990c14b54ad49e273e8b8a4083a049
#
_cell.length_a   1.000
_cell.length_b   1.000
_cell.length_c   1.000
_cell.angle_alpha   90.00
_cell.angle_beta   90.00
_cell.angle_gamma   90.00
#
_symmetry.space_group_name_H-M   'P 1'
#
loop_
_entity.id
_entity.type
_entity.pdbx_description
1 polymer ?
#
loop_
_entity_poly.entity_id
_entity_poly.type
_entity_poly.pdbx_seq_one_letter_code
_entity_poly.pdbx_strand_id
1 'polypeptide(L)'
;MEKRLFTSESVTEGHPDKLCDAVSDAILDALLEQDPMSRVACETCTTTGYVMVMGEITSKAQIDIQQIVRDTVREIGYDRAKYGFDADTCAVIVALDKQSTDIAMGVDKALEAKENNMSDEEIDAIGAGDQGMMFGFASNETDEYMPYPIYLAHKLSRQLTKVRKDGTLRYLRPDGKTQVTVEYDENGKPSRLDAVVLSTQHDEEVTQEQIHKDIKKYVFDEILPAEMVDENTKFFINPTGRFVIGGPHGDSGLTGRKIIVDTYGGMARHGGGAFSGKDCTKVDRSAAYAARYVAKNIVAAGLADRCEIQLSYAIGVAQPTSIMVDTFGSSKLSEDQLVEMIRKHFDLRPAGIIKMLDLRRPIYKQTAAYGHFGRDDLDLPWEKLDKVDELKAYL
;
A
#
# COMPACT_ATOMS: atom_id res chain seq x y z
N MET A 1 -12.99 -2.58 -33.67
CA MET A 1 -13.42 -2.29 -32.27
C MET A 1 -12.40 -1.39 -31.63
N GLU A 2 -12.84 -0.45 -30.81
CA GLU A 2 -11.93 0.38 -30.04
C GLU A 2 -11.27 -0.47 -28.95
N LYS A 3 -9.95 -0.37 -28.80
CA LYS A 3 -9.19 -1.16 -27.82
C LYS A 3 -9.54 -0.73 -26.40
N ARG A 4 -9.85 -1.68 -25.52
CA ARG A 4 -10.05 -1.39 -24.11
C ARG A 4 -8.70 -1.41 -23.37
N LEU A 5 -8.14 -0.25 -23.14
CA LEU A 5 -6.85 -0.10 -22.45
C LEU A 5 -7.07 0.36 -21.00
N PHE A 6 -6.27 -0.19 -20.09
CA PHE A 6 -6.20 0.28 -18.72
C PHE A 6 -4.74 0.42 -18.25
N THR A 7 -4.45 1.50 -17.55
CA THR A 7 -3.09 1.85 -17.15
C THR A 7 -2.99 2.01 -15.64
N SER A 8 -1.95 1.42 -15.05
CA SER A 8 -1.56 1.66 -13.66
C SER A 8 -0.09 2.02 -13.57
N GLU A 9 0.27 2.78 -12.55
CA GLU A 9 1.66 3.14 -12.25
C GLU A 9 2.09 2.63 -10.88
N SER A 10 3.40 2.46 -10.71
CA SER A 10 4.06 2.22 -9.43
C SER A 10 5.34 3.02 -9.34
N VAL A 11 5.88 3.13 -8.14
CA VAL A 11 7.14 3.84 -7.87
C VAL A 11 8.04 2.98 -6.98
N THR A 12 9.34 3.25 -7.02
CA THR A 12 10.31 2.60 -6.13
C THR A 12 10.25 3.16 -4.71
N GLU A 13 10.88 2.47 -3.78
CA GLU A 13 11.02 2.92 -2.37
C GLU A 13 11.74 4.27 -2.24
N GLY A 14 12.57 4.65 -3.24
CA GLY A 14 13.30 5.91 -3.25
C GLY A 14 12.53 7.10 -3.81
N HIS A 15 11.30 6.91 -4.30
CA HIS A 15 10.43 8.02 -4.63
C HIS A 15 10.16 8.87 -3.38
N PRO A 16 10.21 10.21 -3.45
CA PRO A 16 10.10 11.06 -2.25
C PRO A 16 8.87 10.80 -1.40
N ASP A 17 7.69 10.60 -2.00
CA ASP A 17 6.47 10.27 -1.25
C ASP A 17 6.58 8.90 -0.56
N LYS A 18 7.18 7.90 -1.22
CA LYS A 18 7.34 6.56 -0.64
C LYS A 18 8.43 6.49 0.42
N LEU A 19 9.45 7.33 0.33
CA LEU A 19 10.41 7.55 1.41
C LEU A 19 9.67 8.08 2.67
N CYS A 20 8.77 9.05 2.49
CA CYS A 20 7.97 9.58 3.61
C CYS A 20 7.07 8.50 4.22
N ASP A 21 6.41 7.69 3.40
CA ASP A 21 5.61 6.56 3.86
C ASP A 21 6.45 5.56 4.65
N ALA A 22 7.64 5.22 4.15
CA ALA A 22 8.56 4.29 4.82
C ALA A 22 9.05 4.82 6.17
N VAL A 23 9.35 6.11 6.27
CA VAL A 23 9.75 6.76 7.54
C VAL A 23 8.60 6.73 8.54
N SER A 24 7.40 7.13 8.13
CA SER A 24 6.22 7.15 8.99
C SER A 24 5.87 5.75 9.52
N ASP A 25 5.93 4.72 8.67
CA ASP A 25 5.66 3.35 9.09
C ASP A 25 6.82 2.72 9.88
N ALA A 26 8.08 3.13 9.66
CA ALA A 26 9.20 2.70 10.49
C ALA A 26 9.07 3.22 11.93
N ILE A 27 8.61 4.45 12.10
CA ILE A 27 8.31 5.03 13.42
C ILE A 27 7.16 4.29 14.09
N LEU A 28 6.08 4.02 13.34
CA LEU A 28 4.95 3.22 13.84
C LEU A 28 5.39 1.85 14.33
N ASP A 29 6.14 1.10 13.53
CA ASP A 29 6.60 -0.24 13.89
C ASP A 29 7.50 -0.21 15.13
N ALA A 30 8.43 0.74 15.22
CA ALA A 30 9.30 0.89 16.40
C ALA A 30 8.52 1.19 17.69
N LEU A 31 7.41 1.93 17.59
CA LEU A 31 6.53 2.17 18.73
C LEU A 31 5.76 0.90 19.12
N LEU A 32 5.21 0.18 18.13
CA LEU A 32 4.42 -1.03 18.37
C LEU A 32 5.25 -2.19 18.93
N GLU A 33 6.53 -2.28 18.60
CA GLU A 33 7.47 -3.27 19.16
C GLU A 33 7.57 -3.15 20.70
N GLN A 34 7.52 -1.93 21.25
CA GLN A 34 7.64 -1.68 22.67
C GLN A 34 6.28 -1.50 23.36
N ASP A 35 5.30 -0.96 22.65
CA ASP A 35 3.95 -0.70 23.16
C ASP A 35 2.91 -0.97 22.06
N PRO A 36 2.35 -2.21 22.00
CA PRO A 36 1.32 -2.56 21.02
C PRO A 36 0.04 -1.71 21.09
N MET A 37 -0.13 -0.93 22.19
CA MET A 37 -1.27 -0.04 22.37
C MET A 37 -0.98 1.40 21.94
N SER A 38 0.17 1.67 21.33
CA SER A 38 0.53 2.97 20.80
C SER A 38 -0.53 3.55 19.86
N ARG A 39 -0.81 4.84 20.06
CA ARG A 39 -1.68 5.64 19.19
C ARG A 39 -0.79 6.53 18.35
N VAL A 40 -0.87 6.37 17.05
CA VAL A 40 0.06 7.01 16.12
C VAL A 40 -0.70 7.60 14.94
N ALA A 41 -0.49 8.88 14.73
CA ALA A 41 -0.79 9.60 13.51
C ALA A 41 0.48 10.37 13.14
N CYS A 42 1.36 9.72 12.37
CA CYS A 42 2.70 10.21 12.06
C CYS A 42 2.82 10.49 10.57
N GLU A 43 3.07 11.73 10.23
CA GLU A 43 3.28 12.19 8.86
C GLU A 43 4.72 12.66 8.68
N THR A 44 5.25 12.44 7.49
CA THR A 44 6.60 12.85 7.11
C THR A 44 6.55 13.68 5.85
N CYS A 45 7.33 14.74 5.79
CA CYS A 45 7.62 15.43 4.54
C CYS A 45 9.13 15.53 4.31
N THR A 46 9.53 15.60 3.04
CA THR A 46 10.93 15.68 2.64
C THR A 46 11.10 16.61 1.43
N THR A 47 12.27 17.22 1.37
CA THR A 47 12.76 17.98 0.22
C THR A 47 14.30 17.97 0.26
N THR A 48 14.97 18.78 -0.55
CA THR A 48 16.45 18.84 -0.60
C THR A 48 17.06 18.97 0.79
N GLY A 49 17.84 17.96 1.19
CA GLY A 49 18.60 17.97 2.46
C GLY A 49 17.77 18.01 3.75
N TYR A 50 16.47 17.66 3.69
CA TYR A 50 15.55 17.89 4.78
C TYR A 50 14.50 16.78 4.93
N VAL A 51 14.27 16.32 6.14
CA VAL A 51 13.15 15.44 6.55
C VAL A 51 12.49 16.04 7.80
N MET A 52 11.20 16.20 7.76
CA MET A 52 10.38 16.60 8.92
C MET A 52 9.37 15.51 9.23
N VAL A 53 9.34 15.11 10.49
CA VAL A 53 8.33 14.20 11.06
C VAL A 53 7.40 15.03 11.94
N MET A 54 6.10 14.91 11.70
CA MET A 54 5.07 15.68 12.41
C MET A 54 3.86 14.79 12.71
N GLY A 55 3.00 15.23 13.59
CA GLY A 55 1.76 14.53 13.97
C GLY A 55 1.59 14.33 15.45
N GLU A 56 0.78 13.36 15.83
CA GLU A 56 0.42 13.09 17.22
C GLU A 56 0.71 11.63 17.57
N ILE A 57 1.42 11.44 18.70
CA ILE A 57 1.78 10.12 19.23
C ILE A 57 1.46 10.06 20.71
N THR A 58 0.73 9.01 21.11
CA THR A 58 0.56 8.63 22.52
C THR A 58 1.05 7.20 22.68
N SER A 59 2.16 7.03 23.38
CA SER A 59 2.83 5.73 23.58
C SER A 59 3.64 5.74 24.88
N LYS A 60 3.87 4.55 25.43
CA LYS A 60 4.82 4.31 26.53
C LYS A 60 6.23 3.98 26.01
N ALA A 61 6.35 3.72 24.71
CA ALA A 61 7.62 3.41 24.05
C ALA A 61 8.60 4.58 24.10
N GLN A 62 9.89 4.24 24.14
CA GLN A 62 10.99 5.21 24.06
C GLN A 62 11.82 4.87 22.83
N ILE A 63 11.76 5.70 21.80
CA ILE A 63 12.44 5.48 20.53
C ILE A 63 13.28 6.69 20.13
N ASP A 64 14.35 6.48 19.38
CA ASP A 64 15.13 7.54 18.74
C ASP A 64 14.62 7.79 17.33
N ILE A 65 13.73 8.76 17.19
CA ILE A 65 13.08 9.09 15.91
C ILE A 65 14.11 9.55 14.88
N GLN A 66 15.11 10.35 15.29
CA GLN A 66 16.13 10.83 14.35
C GLN A 66 16.95 9.67 13.79
N GLN A 67 17.31 8.71 14.64
CA GLN A 67 18.04 7.52 14.20
C GLN A 67 17.20 6.66 13.25
N ILE A 68 15.92 6.44 13.56
CA ILE A 68 14.98 5.68 12.70
C ILE A 68 14.86 6.33 11.31
N VAL A 69 14.74 7.65 11.25
CA VAL A 69 14.70 8.40 9.97
C VAL A 69 15.98 8.16 9.19
N ARG A 70 17.16 8.34 9.80
CA ARG A 70 18.45 8.16 9.12
C ARG A 70 18.66 6.73 8.63
N ASP A 71 18.30 5.74 9.45
CA ASP A 71 18.43 4.33 9.07
C ASP A 71 17.50 3.97 7.91
N THR A 72 16.27 4.47 7.90
CA THR A 72 15.32 4.28 6.80
C THR A 72 15.83 4.92 5.50
N VAL A 73 16.31 6.15 5.56
CA VAL A 73 16.88 6.86 4.40
C VAL A 73 18.11 6.12 3.85
N ARG A 74 18.96 5.61 4.74
CA ARG A 74 20.17 4.84 4.36
C ARG A 74 19.80 3.49 3.73
N GLU A 75 18.84 2.77 4.29
CA GLU A 75 18.35 1.49 3.78
C GLU A 75 17.77 1.63 2.36
N ILE A 76 17.06 2.72 2.09
CA ILE A 76 16.55 3.04 0.74
C ILE A 76 17.70 3.27 -0.24
N GLY A 77 18.86 3.75 0.22
CA GLY A 77 20.07 3.92 -0.60
C GLY A 77 20.46 5.38 -0.85
N TYR A 78 19.94 6.32 -0.07
CA TYR A 78 20.41 7.70 -0.04
C TYR A 78 21.57 7.79 0.97
N ASP A 79 22.74 7.32 0.56
CA ASP A 79 23.94 7.12 1.37
C ASP A 79 25.13 8.03 0.99
N ARG A 80 24.92 8.98 0.07
CA ARG A 80 25.99 9.84 -0.46
C ARG A 80 25.54 11.27 -0.65
N ALA A 81 26.27 12.20 -0.03
CA ALA A 81 26.02 13.64 -0.09
C ALA A 81 25.96 14.21 -1.53
N LYS A 82 26.69 13.60 -2.49
CA LYS A 82 26.69 14.04 -3.91
C LYS A 82 25.31 13.99 -4.58
N TYR A 83 24.33 13.27 -3.98
CA TYR A 83 22.96 13.22 -4.50
C TYR A 83 22.09 14.37 -4.04
N GLY A 84 22.61 15.31 -3.24
CA GLY A 84 21.88 16.44 -2.68
C GLY A 84 20.91 16.07 -1.55
N PHE A 85 20.88 14.79 -1.19
CA PHE A 85 20.09 14.24 -0.07
C PHE A 85 20.73 12.93 0.38
N ASP A 86 21.04 12.79 1.66
CA ASP A 86 21.62 11.58 2.24
C ASP A 86 21.31 11.44 3.72
N ALA A 87 21.42 10.20 4.22
CA ALA A 87 21.08 9.83 5.58
C ALA A 87 21.92 10.53 6.67
N ASP A 88 23.18 10.83 6.37
CA ASP A 88 24.10 11.35 7.39
C ASP A 88 23.99 12.86 7.55
N THR A 89 23.76 13.59 6.44
CA THR A 89 23.83 15.05 6.41
C THR A 89 22.46 15.75 6.31
N CYS A 90 21.37 15.04 5.98
CA CYS A 90 20.06 15.66 5.95
C CYS A 90 19.64 16.20 7.33
N ALA A 91 18.99 17.35 7.34
CA ALA A 91 18.35 17.87 8.54
C ALA A 91 17.13 17.01 8.90
N VAL A 92 17.04 16.56 10.14
CA VAL A 92 15.87 15.83 10.67
C VAL A 92 15.21 16.68 11.72
N ILE A 93 13.97 17.11 11.46
CA ILE A 93 13.16 17.91 12.39
C ILE A 93 12.01 17.03 12.87
N VAL A 94 11.77 17.06 14.18
CA VAL A 94 10.70 16.32 14.83
C VAL A 94 9.75 17.31 15.50
N ALA A 95 8.50 17.32 15.03
CA ALA A 95 7.41 18.19 15.52
C ALA A 95 6.21 17.28 15.86
N LEU A 96 6.35 16.52 16.94
CA LEU A 96 5.35 15.56 17.40
C LEU A 96 4.74 16.02 18.72
N ASP A 97 3.42 16.00 18.77
CA ASP A 97 2.63 16.33 19.95
C ASP A 97 1.94 15.09 20.54
N LYS A 98 1.36 15.21 21.72
CA LYS A 98 0.44 14.21 22.26
C LYS A 98 -0.93 14.39 21.66
N GLN A 99 -1.66 13.30 21.44
CA GLN A 99 -3.04 13.34 20.95
C GLN A 99 -3.93 14.24 21.84
N SER A 100 -4.79 15.03 21.21
CA SER A 100 -5.78 15.87 21.91
C SER A 100 -6.68 15.04 22.81
N THR A 101 -6.94 15.55 24.04
CA THR A 101 -7.85 14.92 24.99
C THR A 101 -9.29 14.82 24.48
N ASP A 102 -9.70 15.73 23.61
CA ASP A 102 -11.07 15.73 23.04
C ASP A 102 -11.26 14.57 22.06
N ILE A 103 -10.24 14.26 21.26
CA ILE A 103 -10.24 13.09 20.38
C ILE A 103 -10.12 11.80 21.19
N ALA A 104 -9.30 11.80 22.24
CA ALA A 104 -9.10 10.66 23.13
C ALA A 104 -10.40 10.23 23.83
N MET A 105 -11.24 11.17 24.28
CA MET A 105 -12.50 10.83 24.97
C MET A 105 -13.50 10.01 24.14
N GLY A 106 -13.47 10.17 22.81
CA GLY A 106 -14.32 9.38 21.90
C GLY A 106 -13.80 7.96 21.66
N VAL A 107 -12.51 7.73 21.93
CA VAL A 107 -11.80 6.51 21.54
C VAL A 107 -11.26 5.73 22.75
N ASP A 108 -10.92 6.39 23.86
CA ASP A 108 -10.23 5.77 25.00
C ASP A 108 -11.12 4.93 25.93
N LYS A 109 -12.44 5.12 25.92
CA LYS A 109 -13.36 4.21 26.64
C LYS A 109 -13.22 2.73 26.24
N ALA A 110 -12.53 2.52 25.15
CA ALA A 110 -12.36 1.25 24.49
C ALA A 110 -11.04 0.55 24.76
N LEU A 111 -10.02 1.27 25.22
CA LEU A 111 -8.66 0.72 25.37
C LEU A 111 -8.37 0.14 26.75
N GLU A 112 -9.19 0.47 27.75
CA GLU A 112 -9.09 -0.11 29.10
C GLU A 112 -9.71 -1.50 29.22
N ALA A 113 -10.50 -1.94 28.24
CA ALA A 113 -11.01 -3.30 28.16
C ALA A 113 -9.90 -4.24 27.69
N LYS A 114 -9.34 -4.96 28.63
CA LYS A 114 -8.14 -5.80 28.51
C LYS A 114 -8.23 -6.82 27.39
N GLU A 115 -7.11 -6.89 26.66
CA GLU A 115 -6.63 -7.93 25.78
C GLU A 115 -7.27 -9.32 25.99
N ASN A 116 -7.72 -9.94 24.90
CA ASN A 116 -8.05 -11.35 24.71
C ASN A 116 -9.37 -11.93 25.24
N ASN A 117 -10.18 -11.25 26.05
CA ASN A 117 -11.48 -11.75 26.53
C ASN A 117 -12.57 -10.68 26.51
N MET A 118 -12.59 -9.80 25.50
CA MET A 118 -13.64 -8.80 25.35
C MET A 118 -14.96 -9.50 25.04
N SER A 119 -16.01 -9.19 25.78
CA SER A 119 -17.37 -9.54 25.43
C SER A 119 -17.83 -8.79 24.18
N ASP A 120 -18.87 -9.28 23.49
CA ASP A 120 -19.43 -8.58 22.34
C ASP A 120 -19.90 -7.15 22.68
N GLU A 121 -20.37 -6.94 23.91
CA GLU A 121 -20.78 -5.62 24.42
C GLU A 121 -19.59 -4.67 24.59
N GLU A 122 -18.44 -5.19 25.01
CA GLU A 122 -17.20 -4.41 25.10
C GLU A 122 -16.65 -4.06 23.72
N ILE A 123 -16.75 -4.97 22.73
CA ILE A 123 -16.38 -4.70 21.34
C ILE A 123 -17.31 -3.64 20.72
N ASP A 124 -18.60 -3.68 21.00
CA ASP A 124 -19.56 -2.66 20.56
C ASP A 124 -19.35 -1.29 21.21
N ALA A 125 -18.74 -1.26 22.39
CA ALA A 125 -18.38 0.00 23.05
C ALA A 125 -17.22 0.75 22.38
N ILE A 126 -16.47 0.08 21.46
CA ILE A 126 -15.35 0.66 20.72
C ILE A 126 -15.86 1.20 19.38
N GLY A 127 -16.19 2.48 19.35
CA GLY A 127 -16.56 3.18 18.13
C GLY A 127 -15.37 3.44 17.20
N ALA A 128 -15.67 3.72 15.94
CA ALA A 128 -14.66 4.19 14.99
C ALA A 128 -14.01 5.50 15.44
N GLY A 129 -12.70 5.61 15.28
CA GLY A 129 -11.93 6.79 15.67
C GLY A 129 -12.15 8.01 14.77
N ASP A 130 -12.78 7.81 13.61
CA ASP A 130 -13.14 8.85 12.66
C ASP A 130 -14.33 8.38 11.81
N GLN A 131 -14.94 9.30 11.11
CA GLN A 131 -15.82 9.01 9.99
C GLN A 131 -15.00 8.69 8.74
N GLY A 132 -15.58 7.95 7.79
CA GLY A 132 -14.93 7.72 6.51
C GLY A 132 -15.57 6.61 5.69
N MET A 133 -15.09 6.48 4.46
CA MET A 133 -15.40 5.35 3.59
C MET A 133 -14.11 4.69 3.12
N MET A 134 -14.09 3.37 3.09
CA MET A 134 -12.92 2.58 2.70
C MET A 134 -13.35 1.56 1.66
N PHE A 135 -12.43 1.25 0.75
CA PHE A 135 -12.68 0.29 -0.32
C PHE A 135 -11.70 -0.87 -0.24
N GLY A 136 -12.22 -2.06 -0.53
CA GLY A 136 -11.42 -3.24 -0.82
C GLY A 136 -11.79 -3.78 -2.20
N PHE A 137 -10.84 -4.48 -2.82
CA PHE A 137 -11.03 -5.04 -4.16
C PHE A 137 -10.25 -6.34 -4.32
N ALA A 138 -10.76 -7.22 -5.16
CA ALA A 138 -10.06 -8.39 -5.67
C ALA A 138 -10.58 -8.74 -7.07
N SER A 139 -9.71 -9.34 -7.88
CA SER A 139 -10.07 -9.93 -9.17
C SER A 139 -9.28 -11.22 -9.39
N ASN A 140 -9.80 -12.11 -10.23
CA ASN A 140 -9.11 -13.35 -10.61
C ASN A 140 -8.15 -13.17 -11.79
N GLU A 141 -7.67 -11.94 -12.02
CA GLU A 141 -6.72 -11.62 -13.09
C GLU A 141 -5.30 -12.13 -12.81
N THR A 142 -4.94 -12.29 -11.54
CA THR A 142 -3.65 -12.80 -11.06
C THR A 142 -3.85 -13.79 -9.91
N ASP A 143 -2.85 -14.60 -9.61
CA ASP A 143 -2.87 -15.55 -8.48
C ASP A 143 -2.94 -14.82 -7.13
N GLU A 144 -2.46 -13.57 -7.06
CA GLU A 144 -2.55 -12.70 -5.89
C GLU A 144 -3.90 -11.97 -5.78
N TYR A 145 -4.81 -12.21 -6.73
CA TYR A 145 -6.13 -11.56 -6.80
C TYR A 145 -6.06 -10.04 -6.95
N MET A 146 -5.08 -9.57 -7.72
CA MET A 146 -4.86 -8.15 -8.01
C MET A 146 -5.18 -7.83 -9.48
N PRO A 147 -5.54 -6.57 -9.78
CA PRO A 147 -5.61 -6.10 -11.17
C PRO A 147 -4.25 -6.21 -11.86
N TYR A 148 -4.24 -6.72 -13.06
CA TYR A 148 -3.03 -7.04 -13.80
C TYR A 148 -2.07 -5.84 -14.03
N PRO A 149 -2.57 -4.62 -14.38
CA PRO A 149 -1.68 -3.47 -14.62
C PRO A 149 -0.88 -3.05 -13.38
N ILE A 150 -1.52 -2.94 -12.21
CA ILE A 150 -0.81 -2.54 -10.97
C ILE A 150 0.10 -3.66 -10.48
N TYR A 151 -0.29 -4.90 -10.62
CA TYR A 151 0.52 -6.07 -10.31
C TYR A 151 1.86 -6.05 -11.06
N LEU A 152 1.82 -5.86 -12.39
CA LEU A 152 3.05 -5.77 -13.18
C LEU A 152 3.86 -4.50 -12.88
N ALA A 153 3.19 -3.36 -12.68
CA ALA A 153 3.88 -2.12 -12.32
C ALA A 153 4.67 -2.28 -11.01
N HIS A 154 4.09 -2.92 -10.00
CA HIS A 154 4.79 -3.23 -8.75
C HIS A 154 5.97 -4.20 -8.96
N LYS A 155 5.77 -5.26 -9.72
CA LYS A 155 6.86 -6.22 -10.02
C LYS A 155 8.04 -5.56 -10.72
N LEU A 156 7.76 -4.68 -11.69
CA LEU A 156 8.81 -3.90 -12.36
C LEU A 156 9.55 -2.97 -11.40
N SER A 157 8.85 -2.25 -10.54
CA SER A 157 9.47 -1.36 -9.55
C SER A 157 10.31 -2.14 -8.52
N ARG A 158 9.84 -3.31 -8.08
CA ARG A 158 10.60 -4.21 -7.18
C ARG A 158 11.85 -4.75 -7.86
N GLN A 159 11.74 -5.19 -9.12
CA GLN A 159 12.88 -5.70 -9.88
C GLN A 159 13.93 -4.60 -10.12
N LEU A 160 13.48 -3.37 -10.44
CA LEU A 160 14.37 -2.22 -10.60
C LEU A 160 15.16 -1.96 -9.31
N THR A 161 14.51 -1.98 -8.16
CA THR A 161 15.18 -1.84 -6.85
C THR A 161 16.11 -3.01 -6.54
N LYS A 162 15.71 -4.24 -6.87
CA LYS A 162 16.54 -5.44 -6.67
C LYS A 162 17.86 -5.33 -7.42
N VAL A 163 17.84 -5.04 -8.73
CA VAL A 163 19.08 -4.97 -9.55
C VAL A 163 19.96 -3.80 -9.16
N ARG A 164 19.41 -2.76 -8.52
CA ARG A 164 20.18 -1.69 -7.89
C ARG A 164 20.88 -2.15 -6.61
N LYS A 165 20.10 -2.75 -5.68
CA LYS A 165 20.60 -3.13 -4.33
C LYS A 165 21.57 -4.31 -4.37
N ASP A 166 21.38 -5.28 -5.25
CA ASP A 166 22.29 -6.42 -5.40
C ASP A 166 23.57 -6.08 -6.21
N GLY A 167 23.66 -4.86 -6.75
CA GLY A 167 24.81 -4.36 -7.48
C GLY A 167 24.91 -4.83 -8.93
N THR A 168 23.87 -5.46 -9.48
CA THR A 168 23.80 -5.82 -10.90
C THR A 168 23.89 -4.57 -11.77
N LEU A 169 23.16 -3.51 -11.42
CA LEU A 169 23.18 -2.21 -12.11
C LEU A 169 23.59 -1.10 -11.12
N ARG A 170 24.90 -0.99 -10.87
CA ARG A 170 25.48 -0.10 -9.84
C ARG A 170 25.28 1.39 -10.10
N TYR A 171 25.00 1.78 -11.33
CA TYR A 171 24.75 3.17 -11.70
C TYR A 171 23.32 3.62 -11.42
N LEU A 172 22.40 2.72 -11.07
CA LEU A 172 21.03 3.08 -10.70
C LEU A 172 21.00 3.79 -9.33
N ARG A 173 20.07 4.73 -9.21
CA ARG A 173 19.79 5.47 -7.99
C ARG A 173 18.40 5.15 -7.46
N PRO A 174 18.07 5.54 -6.20
CA PRO A 174 16.88 5.02 -5.55
C PRO A 174 15.54 5.41 -6.19
N ASP A 175 15.45 6.58 -6.83
CA ASP A 175 14.18 7.08 -7.38
C ASP A 175 13.86 6.44 -8.73
N GLY A 176 12.62 6.03 -8.90
CA GLY A 176 12.14 5.45 -10.15
C GLY A 176 10.63 5.27 -10.18
N LYS A 177 10.11 5.18 -11.40
CA LYS A 177 8.67 5.00 -11.68
C LYS A 177 8.48 3.97 -12.76
N THR A 178 7.39 3.22 -12.66
CA THR A 178 6.95 2.28 -13.69
C THR A 178 5.48 2.52 -14.01
N GLN A 179 5.09 2.24 -15.25
CA GLN A 179 3.71 2.33 -15.68
C GLN A 179 3.45 1.23 -16.71
N VAL A 180 2.32 0.55 -16.58
CA VAL A 180 1.91 -0.54 -17.46
C VAL A 180 0.53 -0.28 -18.00
N THR A 181 0.38 -0.33 -19.32
CA THR A 181 -0.90 -0.27 -20.03
C THR A 181 -1.22 -1.65 -20.59
N VAL A 182 -2.33 -2.21 -20.13
CA VAL A 182 -2.85 -3.53 -20.53
C VAL A 182 -4.04 -3.35 -21.44
N GLU A 183 -4.06 -4.11 -22.54
CA GLU A 183 -5.22 -4.28 -23.40
C GLU A 183 -6.06 -5.45 -22.87
N TYR A 184 -7.37 -5.21 -22.73
CA TYR A 184 -8.35 -6.20 -22.29
C TYR A 184 -9.19 -6.68 -23.47
N ASP A 185 -9.48 -7.97 -23.50
CA ASP A 185 -10.36 -8.59 -24.51
C ASP A 185 -11.84 -8.24 -24.30
N GLU A 186 -12.70 -8.76 -25.14
CA GLU A 186 -14.15 -8.55 -25.09
C GLU A 186 -14.80 -9.11 -23.80
N ASN A 187 -14.15 -10.08 -23.15
CA ASN A 187 -14.60 -10.68 -21.89
C ASN A 187 -14.03 -9.96 -20.66
N GLY A 188 -13.23 -8.89 -20.88
CA GLY A 188 -12.60 -8.13 -19.81
C GLY A 188 -11.38 -8.82 -19.19
N LYS A 189 -10.74 -9.75 -19.93
CA LYS A 189 -9.50 -10.41 -19.49
C LYS A 189 -8.27 -9.72 -20.09
N PRO A 190 -7.16 -9.63 -19.32
CA PRO A 190 -5.88 -9.15 -19.86
C PRO A 190 -5.46 -9.97 -21.09
N SER A 191 -5.11 -9.32 -22.19
CA SER A 191 -4.77 -9.99 -23.45
C SER A 191 -3.37 -9.68 -23.96
N ARG A 192 -2.88 -8.45 -23.80
CA ARG A 192 -1.53 -8.03 -24.20
C ARG A 192 -1.10 -6.75 -23.49
N LEU A 193 0.19 -6.46 -23.53
CA LEU A 193 0.75 -5.19 -23.07
C LEU A 193 0.80 -4.20 -24.23
N ASP A 194 0.12 -3.06 -24.09
CA ASP A 194 0.16 -2.00 -25.10
C ASP A 194 1.37 -1.07 -24.91
N ALA A 195 1.66 -0.69 -23.66
CA ALA A 195 2.80 0.16 -23.35
C ALA A 195 3.38 -0.16 -21.97
N VAL A 196 4.70 -0.06 -21.86
CA VAL A 196 5.46 -0.13 -20.61
C VAL A 196 6.38 1.08 -20.53
N VAL A 197 6.24 1.86 -19.47
CA VAL A 197 7.09 3.02 -19.20
C VAL A 197 7.92 2.74 -17.95
N LEU A 198 9.22 3.05 -18.00
CA LEU A 198 10.11 3.01 -16.86
C LEU A 198 11.00 4.23 -16.86
N SER A 199 10.98 4.97 -15.76
CA SER A 199 11.92 6.07 -15.50
C SER A 199 12.73 5.73 -14.26
N THR A 200 14.05 5.84 -14.36
CA THR A 200 14.95 5.53 -13.25
C THR A 200 16.05 6.57 -13.13
N GLN A 201 16.28 7.01 -11.90
CA GLN A 201 17.42 7.86 -11.56
C GLN A 201 18.72 7.06 -11.74
N HIS A 202 19.76 7.73 -12.24
CA HIS A 202 21.01 7.09 -12.57
C HIS A 202 22.21 8.03 -12.37
N ASP A 203 23.42 7.46 -12.35
CA ASP A 203 24.67 8.22 -12.36
C ASP A 203 24.83 8.99 -13.66
N GLU A 204 25.53 10.12 -13.59
CA GLU A 204 25.76 11.02 -14.72
C GLU A 204 26.58 10.38 -15.86
N GLU A 205 27.46 9.44 -15.52
CA GLU A 205 28.44 8.87 -16.44
C GLU A 205 27.88 7.79 -17.36
N VAL A 206 26.71 7.19 -17.03
CA VAL A 206 26.09 6.13 -17.83
C VAL A 206 25.33 6.71 -19.03
N THR A 207 25.47 6.06 -20.19
CA THR A 207 24.77 6.47 -21.41
C THR A 207 23.32 5.96 -21.42
N GLN A 208 22.42 6.68 -22.12
CA GLN A 208 21.03 6.23 -22.30
C GLN A 208 20.95 4.90 -23.05
N GLU A 209 21.82 4.67 -24.01
CA GLU A 209 21.90 3.39 -24.73
C GLU A 209 22.18 2.21 -23.79
N GLN A 210 23.12 2.39 -22.85
CA GLN A 210 23.43 1.37 -21.84
C GLN A 210 22.23 1.14 -20.91
N ILE A 211 21.57 2.22 -20.45
CA ILE A 211 20.38 2.11 -19.60
C ILE A 211 19.28 1.34 -20.33
N HIS A 212 18.99 1.69 -21.59
CA HIS A 212 17.95 1.00 -22.37
C HIS A 212 18.23 -0.51 -22.52
N LYS A 213 19.48 -0.86 -22.85
CA LYS A 213 19.90 -2.26 -22.98
C LYS A 213 19.77 -3.03 -21.68
N ASP A 214 20.20 -2.45 -20.58
CA ASP A 214 20.24 -3.09 -19.28
C ASP A 214 18.83 -3.20 -18.68
N ILE A 215 18.02 -2.16 -18.75
CA ILE A 215 16.63 -2.21 -18.28
C ILE A 215 15.82 -3.23 -19.06
N LYS A 216 16.01 -3.29 -20.39
CA LYS A 216 15.36 -4.34 -21.17
C LYS A 216 15.75 -5.72 -20.65
N LYS A 217 17.04 -6.01 -20.51
CA LYS A 217 17.56 -7.33 -20.15
C LYS A 217 17.26 -7.73 -18.70
N TYR A 218 17.51 -6.84 -17.73
CA TYR A 218 17.52 -7.19 -16.31
C TYR A 218 16.21 -6.84 -15.58
N VAL A 219 15.33 -6.08 -16.26
CA VAL A 219 14.03 -5.68 -15.66
C VAL A 219 12.88 -6.16 -16.53
N PHE A 220 12.81 -5.78 -17.80
CA PHE A 220 11.65 -6.14 -18.64
C PHE A 220 11.62 -7.62 -18.98
N ASP A 221 12.71 -8.18 -19.49
CA ASP A 221 12.79 -9.58 -19.91
C ASP A 221 12.65 -10.57 -18.71
N GLU A 222 12.91 -10.10 -17.48
CA GLU A 222 12.74 -10.88 -16.24
C GLU A 222 11.31 -10.86 -15.68
N ILE A 223 10.54 -9.81 -15.96
CA ILE A 223 9.24 -9.58 -15.31
C ILE A 223 8.07 -9.70 -16.28
N LEU A 224 8.23 -9.21 -17.52
CA LEU A 224 7.11 -9.19 -18.46
C LEU A 224 6.88 -10.56 -19.08
N PRO A 225 5.64 -11.09 -19.04
CA PRO A 225 5.32 -12.36 -19.70
C PRO A 225 5.49 -12.25 -21.21
N ALA A 226 6.29 -13.14 -21.78
CA ALA A 226 6.61 -13.11 -23.22
C ALA A 226 5.37 -13.21 -24.10
N GLU A 227 4.35 -13.96 -23.66
CA GLU A 227 3.08 -14.13 -24.34
C GLU A 227 2.20 -12.87 -24.37
N MET A 228 2.48 -11.90 -23.51
CA MET A 228 1.77 -10.61 -23.43
C MET A 228 2.47 -9.50 -24.22
N VAL A 229 3.66 -9.76 -24.75
CA VAL A 229 4.49 -8.80 -25.50
C VAL A 229 4.50 -9.16 -26.96
N ASP A 230 4.22 -8.20 -27.83
CA ASP A 230 4.28 -8.36 -29.29
C ASP A 230 5.04 -7.19 -29.97
N GLU A 231 5.10 -7.20 -31.30
CA GLU A 231 5.77 -6.17 -32.12
C GLU A 231 5.14 -4.77 -31.99
N ASN A 232 3.91 -4.68 -31.47
CA ASN A 232 3.19 -3.42 -31.28
C ASN A 232 3.31 -2.90 -29.83
N THR A 233 3.91 -3.67 -28.94
CA THR A 233 4.15 -3.25 -27.54
C THR A 233 5.18 -2.12 -27.50
N LYS A 234 4.81 -1.00 -26.91
CA LYS A 234 5.64 0.21 -26.82
C LYS A 234 6.45 0.21 -25.54
N PHE A 235 7.74 0.41 -25.63
CA PHE A 235 8.64 0.55 -24.48
C PHE A 235 9.21 1.95 -24.41
N PHE A 236 9.05 2.59 -23.25
CA PHE A 236 9.58 3.94 -22.97
C PHE A 236 10.50 3.86 -21.74
N ILE A 237 11.79 3.97 -21.96
CA ILE A 237 12.81 3.95 -20.90
C ILE A 237 13.45 5.33 -20.84
N ASN A 238 13.35 6.01 -19.69
CA ASN A 238 13.81 7.39 -19.52
C ASN A 238 13.49 8.29 -20.73
N PRO A 239 12.20 8.44 -21.10
CA PRO A 239 11.83 9.11 -22.36
C PRO A 239 12.28 10.58 -22.45
N THR A 240 12.56 11.22 -21.32
CA THR A 240 13.14 12.58 -21.26
C THR A 240 14.66 12.59 -21.36
N GLY A 241 15.31 11.40 -21.40
CA GLY A 241 16.75 11.23 -21.46
C GLY A 241 17.38 11.20 -20.06
N ARG A 242 17.96 12.32 -19.62
CA ARG A 242 18.74 12.41 -18.38
C ARG A 242 17.83 12.47 -17.13
N PHE A 243 18.08 11.54 -16.17
CA PHE A 243 17.43 11.54 -14.86
C PHE A 243 18.48 11.33 -13.75
N VAL A 244 19.34 12.30 -13.56
CA VAL A 244 20.43 12.30 -12.55
C VAL A 244 19.96 12.96 -11.26
N ILE A 245 19.27 14.08 -11.35
CA ILE A 245 18.64 14.74 -10.20
C ILE A 245 17.29 14.09 -9.96
N GLY A 246 17.12 13.46 -8.80
CA GLY A 246 15.91 12.77 -8.39
C GLY A 246 15.85 12.61 -6.89
N GLY A 247 14.86 11.86 -6.40
CA GLY A 247 14.56 11.74 -4.98
C GLY A 247 14.20 13.09 -4.36
N PRO A 248 14.39 13.28 -3.04
CA PRO A 248 14.06 14.54 -2.35
C PRO A 248 14.81 15.77 -2.87
N HIS A 249 15.92 15.58 -3.59
CA HIS A 249 16.64 16.68 -4.25
C HIS A 249 15.90 17.16 -5.52
N GLY A 250 15.19 16.27 -6.20
CA GLY A 250 14.46 16.60 -7.42
C GLY A 250 13.03 17.05 -7.20
N ASP A 251 12.36 16.46 -6.22
CA ASP A 251 10.96 16.74 -5.89
C ASP A 251 10.69 16.52 -4.40
N SER A 252 9.75 17.26 -3.83
CA SER A 252 9.34 17.08 -2.45
C SER A 252 8.42 15.88 -2.29
N GLY A 253 8.50 15.23 -1.11
CA GLY A 253 7.64 14.11 -0.73
C GLY A 253 6.80 14.40 0.49
N LEU A 254 5.69 13.67 0.60
CA LEU A 254 4.78 13.73 1.73
C LEU A 254 4.10 12.37 1.92
N THR A 255 3.96 11.94 3.17
CA THR A 255 3.18 10.73 3.53
C THR A 255 1.78 10.78 2.96
N GLY A 256 1.33 9.67 2.36
CA GLY A 256 -0.04 9.53 1.87
C GLY A 256 -0.34 10.20 0.52
N ARG A 257 0.67 10.48 -0.29
CA ARG A 257 0.49 11.02 -1.65
C ARG A 257 0.56 9.99 -2.78
N LYS A 258 0.68 8.71 -2.45
CA LYS A 258 0.69 7.60 -3.42
C LYS A 258 -0.40 6.56 -3.13
N ILE A 259 -1.57 7.04 -2.67
CA ILE A 259 -2.67 6.18 -2.19
C ILE A 259 -3.23 5.25 -3.27
N ILE A 260 -3.17 5.61 -4.53
CA ILE A 260 -3.61 4.76 -5.65
C ILE A 260 -2.57 3.69 -5.97
N VAL A 261 -1.29 4.03 -5.88
CA VAL A 261 -0.17 3.06 -5.96
C VAL A 261 -0.23 2.08 -4.79
N ASP A 262 -0.56 2.55 -3.60
CA ASP A 262 -0.69 1.72 -2.39
C ASP A 262 -1.81 0.69 -2.47
N THR A 263 -2.81 0.90 -3.33
CA THR A 263 -4.03 0.10 -3.40
C THR A 263 -4.14 -0.66 -4.73
N TYR A 264 -5.00 -0.23 -5.64
CA TYR A 264 -5.38 -1.06 -6.82
C TYR A 264 -5.06 -0.39 -8.16
N GLY A 265 -4.20 0.64 -8.17
CA GLY A 265 -3.75 1.29 -9.41
C GLY A 265 -4.86 1.96 -10.21
N GLY A 266 -5.95 2.35 -9.56
CA GLY A 266 -7.10 3.00 -10.19
C GLY A 266 -8.20 2.05 -10.68
N MET A 267 -8.02 0.72 -10.56
CA MET A 267 -9.04 -0.25 -10.98
C MET A 267 -10.26 -0.24 -10.04
N ALA A 268 -10.05 0.02 -8.75
CA ALA A 268 -11.08 0.17 -7.74
C ALA A 268 -11.23 1.63 -7.32
N ARG A 269 -12.38 1.94 -6.71
CA ARG A 269 -12.60 3.22 -6.02
C ARG A 269 -11.66 3.35 -4.82
N HIS A 270 -11.49 4.58 -4.35
CA HIS A 270 -10.69 4.89 -3.16
C HIS A 270 -11.42 5.87 -2.26
N GLY A 271 -11.36 5.66 -0.95
CA GLY A 271 -12.01 6.54 0.03
C GLY A 271 -11.26 7.82 0.36
N GLY A 272 -10.00 7.93 -0.06
CA GLY A 272 -9.14 9.09 0.15
C GLY A 272 -8.21 9.01 1.35
N GLY A 273 -8.42 8.05 2.28
CA GLY A 273 -7.58 7.87 3.46
C GLY A 273 -6.22 7.26 3.13
N ALA A 274 -5.13 7.87 3.61
CA ALA A 274 -3.79 7.31 3.54
C ALA A 274 -3.58 6.24 4.63
N PHE A 275 -2.66 5.30 4.41
CA PHE A 275 -2.37 4.20 5.34
C PHE A 275 -1.16 4.49 6.22
N SER A 276 -0.03 4.82 5.61
CA SER A 276 1.25 4.95 6.30
C SER A 276 1.20 5.95 7.45
N GLY A 277 1.87 5.62 8.56
CA GLY A 277 1.92 6.44 9.76
C GLY A 277 0.70 6.33 10.68
N LYS A 278 -0.32 5.56 10.32
CA LYS A 278 -1.54 5.36 11.11
C LYS A 278 -1.53 4.00 11.79
N ASP A 279 -1.76 3.96 13.11
CA ASP A 279 -1.99 2.72 13.84
C ASP A 279 -3.36 2.09 13.51
N CYS A 280 -3.57 0.85 13.91
CA CYS A 280 -4.75 0.05 13.56
C CYS A 280 -6.10 0.58 14.10
N THR A 281 -6.10 1.57 15.00
CA THR A 281 -7.35 2.21 15.47
C THR A 281 -7.92 3.19 14.45
N LYS A 282 -7.14 3.60 13.47
CA LYS A 282 -7.59 4.44 12.34
C LYS A 282 -8.22 3.56 11.28
N VAL A 283 -9.53 3.69 11.12
CA VAL A 283 -10.32 2.89 10.16
C VAL A 283 -9.91 3.10 8.70
N ASP A 284 -9.34 4.24 8.35
CA ASP A 284 -8.74 4.47 7.04
C ASP A 284 -7.80 3.34 6.62
N ARG A 285 -6.99 2.84 7.57
CA ARG A 285 -6.07 1.73 7.36
C ARG A 285 -6.71 0.39 7.64
N SER A 286 -7.21 0.18 8.85
CA SER A 286 -7.69 -1.12 9.31
C SER A 286 -8.91 -1.62 8.52
N ALA A 287 -9.88 -0.75 8.23
CA ALA A 287 -11.06 -1.13 7.48
C ALA A 287 -10.78 -1.32 5.98
N ALA A 288 -9.82 -0.59 5.39
CA ALA A 288 -9.37 -0.86 4.03
C ALA A 288 -8.70 -2.25 3.92
N TYR A 289 -7.91 -2.65 4.93
CA TYR A 289 -7.33 -3.99 4.99
C TYR A 289 -8.41 -5.07 5.18
N ALA A 290 -9.40 -4.82 6.04
CA ALA A 290 -10.52 -5.74 6.22
C ALA A 290 -11.36 -5.87 4.93
N ALA A 291 -11.64 -4.77 4.24
CA ALA A 291 -12.35 -4.78 2.97
C ALA A 291 -11.59 -5.58 1.88
N ARG A 292 -10.25 -5.46 1.83
CA ARG A 292 -9.40 -6.31 0.97
C ARG A 292 -9.52 -7.78 1.34
N TYR A 293 -9.42 -8.11 2.62
CA TYR A 293 -9.55 -9.48 3.12
C TYR A 293 -10.89 -10.11 2.73
N VAL A 294 -11.99 -9.39 2.89
CA VAL A 294 -13.33 -9.83 2.48
C VAL A 294 -13.39 -10.06 0.97
N ALA A 295 -13.01 -9.06 0.16
CA ALA A 295 -13.08 -9.14 -1.29
C ALA A 295 -12.23 -10.30 -1.84
N LYS A 296 -11.01 -10.48 -1.30
CA LYS A 296 -10.10 -11.55 -1.71
C LYS A 296 -10.68 -12.94 -1.42
N ASN A 297 -11.25 -13.15 -0.25
CA ASN A 297 -11.86 -14.43 0.11
C ASN A 297 -13.10 -14.74 -0.73
N ILE A 298 -13.91 -13.74 -1.09
CA ILE A 298 -15.08 -13.91 -1.98
C ILE A 298 -14.64 -14.38 -3.36
N VAL A 299 -13.64 -13.71 -3.96
CA VAL A 299 -13.13 -14.08 -5.29
C VAL A 299 -12.43 -15.44 -5.25
N ALA A 300 -11.61 -15.70 -4.25
CA ALA A 300 -10.91 -16.98 -4.08
C ALA A 300 -11.87 -18.15 -3.83
N ALA A 301 -13.02 -17.92 -3.19
CA ALA A 301 -14.06 -18.93 -3.04
C ALA A 301 -14.82 -19.23 -4.35
N GLY A 302 -14.59 -18.47 -5.43
CA GLY A 302 -15.27 -18.61 -6.70
C GLY A 302 -16.70 -18.03 -6.73
N LEU A 303 -17.04 -17.19 -5.76
CA LEU A 303 -18.35 -16.53 -5.70
C LEU A 303 -18.48 -15.35 -6.68
N ALA A 304 -17.37 -14.78 -7.11
CA ALA A 304 -17.30 -13.73 -8.12
C ALA A 304 -15.92 -13.74 -8.79
N ASP A 305 -15.84 -13.26 -10.03
CA ASP A 305 -14.56 -13.03 -10.73
C ASP A 305 -13.89 -11.71 -10.28
N ARG A 306 -14.72 -10.74 -9.89
CA ARG A 306 -14.31 -9.42 -9.39
C ARG A 306 -15.23 -9.03 -8.24
N CYS A 307 -14.67 -8.42 -7.21
CA CYS A 307 -15.44 -7.97 -6.05
C CYS A 307 -14.85 -6.67 -5.52
N GLU A 308 -15.67 -5.62 -5.44
CA GLU A 308 -15.38 -4.38 -4.75
C GLU A 308 -16.27 -4.28 -3.50
N ILE A 309 -15.68 -3.95 -2.37
CA ILE A 309 -16.37 -3.75 -1.09
C ILE A 309 -16.18 -2.29 -0.68
N GLN A 310 -17.27 -1.61 -0.32
CA GLN A 310 -17.20 -0.34 0.40
C GLN A 310 -17.68 -0.54 1.85
N LEU A 311 -16.88 -0.04 2.78
CA LEU A 311 -17.25 0.10 4.19
C LEU A 311 -17.31 1.57 4.54
N SER A 312 -18.27 1.96 5.38
CA SER A 312 -18.30 3.32 5.93
C SER A 312 -18.56 3.29 7.44
N TYR A 313 -18.00 4.30 8.13
CA TYR A 313 -18.12 4.44 9.59
C TYR A 313 -18.50 5.86 9.94
N ALA A 314 -19.17 5.99 11.10
CA ALA A 314 -19.37 7.26 11.80
C ALA A 314 -18.49 7.26 13.06
N ILE A 315 -17.92 8.41 13.39
CA ILE A 315 -17.09 8.57 14.60
C ILE A 315 -17.88 8.12 15.83
N GLY A 316 -17.25 7.33 16.69
CA GLY A 316 -17.86 6.82 17.92
C GLY A 316 -18.90 5.70 17.73
N VAL A 317 -19.11 5.19 16.51
CA VAL A 317 -20.04 4.08 16.22
C VAL A 317 -19.23 2.84 15.82
N ALA A 318 -19.50 1.70 16.46
CA ALA A 318 -18.76 0.46 16.18
C ALA A 318 -19.20 -0.21 14.87
N GLN A 319 -20.50 -0.31 14.65
CA GLN A 319 -21.02 -0.97 13.46
C GLN A 319 -20.77 -0.11 12.21
N PRO A 320 -20.35 -0.71 11.07
CA PRO A 320 -20.34 0.01 9.81
C PRO A 320 -21.70 0.64 9.51
N THR A 321 -21.72 1.91 9.13
CA THR A 321 -22.95 2.63 8.74
C THR A 321 -23.48 2.09 7.41
N SER A 322 -22.62 1.57 6.55
CA SER A 322 -23.00 0.83 5.34
C SER A 322 -21.95 -0.19 4.94
N ILE A 323 -22.41 -1.25 4.28
CA ILE A 323 -21.61 -2.23 3.55
C ILE A 323 -22.19 -2.32 2.14
N MET A 324 -21.41 -2.02 1.11
CA MET A 324 -21.79 -2.18 -0.28
C MET A 324 -20.86 -3.20 -0.94
N VAL A 325 -21.43 -4.05 -1.78
CA VAL A 325 -20.72 -5.05 -2.57
C VAL A 325 -21.05 -4.85 -4.03
N ASP A 326 -20.06 -4.76 -4.89
CA ASP A 326 -20.23 -4.75 -6.34
C ASP A 326 -19.36 -5.87 -6.94
N THR A 327 -20.01 -6.84 -7.56
CA THR A 327 -19.34 -7.96 -8.25
C THR A 327 -19.26 -7.75 -9.76
N PHE A 328 -19.67 -6.58 -10.25
CA PHE A 328 -19.66 -6.24 -11.68
C PHE A 328 -20.42 -7.26 -12.54
N GLY A 329 -21.49 -7.86 -11.97
CA GLY A 329 -22.28 -8.89 -12.62
C GLY A 329 -21.65 -10.27 -12.72
N SER A 330 -20.50 -10.51 -12.07
CA SER A 330 -19.79 -11.79 -12.14
C SER A 330 -20.25 -12.82 -11.08
N SER A 331 -21.08 -12.44 -10.12
CA SER A 331 -21.63 -13.35 -9.11
C SER A 331 -23.02 -13.87 -9.49
N LYS A 332 -23.34 -15.08 -9.02
CA LYS A 332 -24.69 -15.64 -9.05
C LYS A 332 -25.54 -15.21 -7.86
N LEU A 333 -24.89 -14.79 -6.77
CA LEU A 333 -25.56 -14.27 -5.58
C LEU A 333 -25.95 -12.81 -5.80
N SER A 334 -27.08 -12.40 -5.21
CA SER A 334 -27.46 -11.00 -5.16
C SER A 334 -26.53 -10.21 -4.19
N GLU A 335 -26.50 -8.89 -4.35
CA GLU A 335 -25.75 -8.02 -3.44
C GLU A 335 -26.21 -8.18 -2.00
N ASP A 336 -27.53 -8.30 -1.75
CA ASP A 336 -28.09 -8.52 -0.41
C ASP A 336 -27.60 -9.83 0.22
N GLN A 337 -27.59 -10.92 -0.56
CA GLN A 337 -27.08 -12.22 -0.10
C GLN A 337 -25.57 -12.14 0.24
N LEU A 338 -24.80 -11.43 -0.55
CA LEU A 338 -23.37 -11.21 -0.27
C LEU A 338 -23.17 -10.36 0.99
N VAL A 339 -23.97 -9.31 1.20
CA VAL A 339 -23.90 -8.48 2.43
C VAL A 339 -24.26 -9.29 3.67
N GLU A 340 -25.31 -10.13 3.60
CA GLU A 340 -25.68 -11.01 4.73
C GLU A 340 -24.56 -12.02 5.05
N MET A 341 -23.96 -12.61 4.03
CA MET A 341 -22.82 -13.52 4.16
C MET A 341 -21.64 -12.81 4.82
N ILE A 342 -21.30 -11.58 4.36
CA ILE A 342 -20.21 -10.79 4.93
C ILE A 342 -20.45 -10.53 6.41
N ARG A 343 -21.64 -10.06 6.80
CA ARG A 343 -22.00 -9.80 8.21
C ARG A 343 -21.91 -11.05 9.08
N LYS A 344 -22.16 -12.22 8.52
CA LYS A 344 -22.09 -13.49 9.24
C LYS A 344 -20.68 -14.00 9.49
N HIS A 345 -19.76 -13.78 8.54
CA HIS A 345 -18.43 -14.40 8.54
C HIS A 345 -17.30 -13.46 8.91
N PHE A 346 -17.53 -12.14 8.91
CA PHE A 346 -16.51 -11.13 9.15
C PHE A 346 -16.99 -10.10 10.19
N ASP A 347 -16.20 -9.94 11.24
CA ASP A 347 -16.44 -8.89 12.23
C ASP A 347 -15.81 -7.58 11.74
N LEU A 348 -16.63 -6.68 11.22
CA LEU A 348 -16.22 -5.41 10.65
C LEU A 348 -16.32 -4.23 11.64
N ARG A 349 -16.54 -4.49 12.92
CA ARG A 349 -16.39 -3.50 13.99
C ARG A 349 -14.89 -3.18 14.14
N PRO A 350 -14.47 -1.93 14.47
CA PRO A 350 -13.05 -1.58 14.56
C PRO A 350 -12.23 -2.54 15.43
N ALA A 351 -12.68 -2.87 16.63
CA ALA A 351 -12.00 -3.83 17.49
C ALA A 351 -12.01 -5.26 16.94
N GLY A 352 -13.12 -5.65 16.29
CA GLY A 352 -13.24 -6.94 15.59
C GLY A 352 -12.20 -7.08 14.48
N ILE A 353 -12.01 -6.05 13.66
CA ILE A 353 -11.00 -6.00 12.61
C ILE A 353 -9.59 -6.15 13.19
N ILE A 354 -9.26 -5.38 14.23
CA ILE A 354 -7.95 -5.43 14.89
C ILE A 354 -7.64 -6.83 15.38
N LYS A 355 -8.62 -7.49 16.01
CA LYS A 355 -8.48 -8.87 16.51
C LYS A 355 -8.41 -9.89 15.36
N MET A 356 -9.30 -9.80 14.38
CA MET A 356 -9.39 -10.73 13.25
C MET A 356 -8.10 -10.74 12.42
N LEU A 357 -7.51 -9.59 12.19
CA LEU A 357 -6.32 -9.42 11.38
C LEU A 357 -5.03 -9.25 12.21
N ASP A 358 -5.10 -9.34 13.55
CA ASP A 358 -3.94 -9.21 14.44
C ASP A 358 -3.05 -7.99 14.11
N LEU A 359 -3.69 -6.81 14.07
CA LEU A 359 -3.08 -5.58 13.54
C LEU A 359 -2.20 -4.80 14.54
N ARG A 360 -1.97 -5.30 15.75
CA ARG A 360 -1.11 -4.63 16.74
C ARG A 360 0.37 -5.00 16.62
N ARG A 361 0.72 -5.81 15.63
CA ARG A 361 2.09 -6.22 15.34
C ARG A 361 2.85 -5.16 14.52
N PRO A 362 4.19 -5.09 14.65
CA PRO A 362 5.02 -4.19 13.83
C PRO A 362 5.23 -4.78 12.42
N ILE A 363 4.23 -4.66 11.56
CA ILE A 363 4.18 -5.25 10.21
C ILE A 363 4.01 -4.21 9.10
N TYR A 364 4.12 -2.93 9.41
CA TYR A 364 3.69 -1.85 8.52
C TYR A 364 4.79 -1.31 7.60
N LYS A 365 6.02 -1.13 8.08
CA LYS A 365 7.15 -0.63 7.28
C LYS A 365 7.34 -1.42 5.98
N GLN A 366 7.21 -2.74 6.04
CA GLN A 366 7.37 -3.62 4.88
C GLN A 366 6.33 -3.38 3.76
N THR A 367 5.20 -2.75 4.07
CA THR A 367 4.14 -2.42 3.09
C THR A 367 4.27 -1.01 2.51
N ALA A 368 5.19 -0.20 3.02
CA ALA A 368 5.33 1.20 2.64
C ALA A 368 5.72 1.43 1.17
N ALA A 369 6.23 0.41 0.47
CA ALA A 369 6.51 0.46 -0.96
C ALA A 369 5.97 -0.81 -1.66
N TYR A 370 5.68 -0.68 -2.96
CA TYR A 370 5.21 -1.76 -3.84
C TYR A 370 3.81 -2.29 -3.54
N GLY A 371 2.96 -1.45 -2.94
CA GLY A 371 1.56 -1.76 -2.61
C GLY A 371 1.36 -2.45 -1.27
N HIS A 372 0.20 -2.25 -0.68
CA HIS A 372 -0.24 -2.88 0.56
C HIS A 372 -0.97 -4.21 0.32
N PHE A 373 -1.37 -4.47 -0.92
CA PHE A 373 -2.17 -5.63 -1.33
C PHE A 373 -1.47 -6.46 -2.40
N GLY A 374 -1.83 -7.75 -2.46
CA GLY A 374 -1.26 -8.68 -3.43
C GLY A 374 0.24 -8.94 -3.21
N ARG A 375 0.67 -8.97 -1.97
CA ARG A 375 2.07 -9.16 -1.56
C ARG A 375 2.33 -10.62 -1.23
N ASP A 376 2.73 -11.40 -2.24
CA ASP A 376 3.13 -12.79 -2.15
C ASP A 376 4.47 -13.01 -1.42
N ASP A 377 5.24 -11.94 -1.29
CA ASP A 377 6.54 -11.90 -0.62
C ASP A 377 6.46 -11.65 0.89
N LEU A 378 5.27 -11.34 1.43
CA LEU A 378 5.05 -10.96 2.83
C LEU A 378 3.95 -11.81 3.48
N ASP A 379 4.09 -12.10 4.77
CA ASP A 379 3.03 -12.72 5.58
C ASP A 379 2.10 -11.65 6.16
N LEU A 380 1.11 -11.24 5.36
CA LEU A 380 0.15 -10.20 5.74
C LEU A 380 -1.21 -10.83 6.09
N PRO A 381 -1.80 -10.48 7.26
CA PRO A 381 -3.07 -11.09 7.71
C PRO A 381 -4.23 -10.86 6.75
N TRP A 382 -4.31 -9.69 6.12
CA TRP A 382 -5.38 -9.35 5.18
C TRP A 382 -5.25 -9.99 3.80
N GLU A 383 -4.16 -10.74 3.56
CA GLU A 383 -3.98 -11.54 2.35
C GLU A 383 -4.31 -13.03 2.54
N LYS A 384 -4.68 -13.46 3.75
CA LYS A 384 -5.03 -14.85 4.05
C LYS A 384 -6.32 -15.28 3.37
N LEU A 385 -6.38 -16.58 3.02
CA LEU A 385 -7.51 -17.24 2.35
C LEU A 385 -8.23 -18.23 3.29
N ASP A 386 -8.18 -18.00 4.58
CA ASP A 386 -8.69 -18.89 5.62
C ASP A 386 -10.23 -18.90 5.76
N LYS A 387 -10.93 -18.00 5.03
CA LYS A 387 -12.41 -18.00 4.93
C LYS A 387 -12.96 -18.70 3.69
N VAL A 388 -12.10 -19.10 2.75
CA VAL A 388 -12.52 -19.66 1.46
C VAL A 388 -13.43 -20.88 1.61
N ASP A 389 -13.06 -21.83 2.47
CA ASP A 389 -13.83 -23.07 2.61
C ASP A 389 -15.21 -22.83 3.22
N GLU A 390 -15.32 -21.90 4.19
CA GLU A 390 -16.60 -21.50 4.76
C GLU A 390 -17.49 -20.81 3.68
N LEU A 391 -16.89 -19.98 2.82
CA LEU A 391 -17.63 -19.23 1.80
C LEU A 391 -18.04 -20.10 0.61
N LYS A 392 -17.33 -21.17 0.29
CA LYS A 392 -17.75 -22.14 -0.75
C LYS A 392 -19.10 -22.77 -0.49
N ALA A 393 -19.57 -22.78 0.77
CA ALA A 393 -20.92 -23.29 1.09
C ALA A 393 -22.06 -22.47 0.43
N TYR A 394 -21.76 -21.30 -0.14
CA TYR A 394 -22.72 -20.44 -0.85
C TYR A 394 -22.71 -20.61 -2.39
N LEU A 395 -21.83 -21.48 -2.96
CA LEU A 395 -21.82 -21.83 -4.38
C LEU A 395 -23.05 -22.69 -4.74
#